data_8ddf70c6b20d2e9e352e749950c4be80
#
_entry.id   8ddf70c6b20d2e9e352e749950c4be80
#
_cell.length_a   1.000
_cell.length_b   1.000
_cell.length_c   1.000
_cell.angle_alpha   90.00
_cell.angle_beta   90.00
_cell.angle_gamma   90.00
#
_symmetry.space_group_name_H-M   'P 1'
#
loop_
_entity.id
_entity.type
_entity.pdbx_description
1 polymer ?
#
loop_
_entity_poly.entity_id
_entity_poly.type
_entity_poly.pdbx_seq_one_letter_code
_entity_poly.pdbx_strand_id
1 'polypeptide(L)'
;MTTKDKKKIDEYWTERALQQEQNAQIVADRYMAQIGQSLADYKHQLVSEIEKFYARYAVDNKMTHAEAKQYLTDKERREFKHVTLERFREMALNPDTPTPLLDALSYRHRISRKEALLAEIERLTAELYGKPYGIHDKVTEALSDIYIKGKIHQAKNLAHFGIIEKPILGVDAVRHKMASNWSGKTFSENVWVHKEVAYKAISDVLNKGLTGGWSIDRMARALSDRTGVAYHRADTLIRTETTFYNNLATLDTIKELGGDHYEIVAVLDSRTSEICQSENHKVYSVKEYEPGRTAPPFHVRCRSTIRPAVKSDKPSPYFNILQNDGSVKLATEQRSLDEIFAGWEREGEAVKEKLFAKDGEKVYNQGMSSIDLMAKHRSFVVGDDIRLNAKKLSGTEFDFWVQDRTKKIRDAVANVQEVFRELPDYSKPTVVFLKKSELPGLAGYDYKQDILFVSDALHSEIEFAKVLSDNYFAAQNITDTMVHELTHKKHWDSAKAFYKANKKRYNSVEQAMSELNSPLVSYVKEQLKHDYNYLYSISDNAAIAFYNDNINELVAEVGVLGDKVTDPNLLNKVKEVLSWK
;
A
#
# COMPACT_ATOMS: atom_id res chain seq x y z
N MET A 1 29.52 2.53 -43.38
CA MET A 1 28.66 3.55 -42.76
C MET A 1 29.49 4.82 -42.57
N THR A 2 29.08 5.95 -43.16
CA THR A 2 29.85 7.19 -43.05
C THR A 2 29.58 7.89 -41.71
N THR A 3 30.45 8.79 -41.27
CA THR A 3 30.23 9.61 -40.08
C THR A 3 28.93 10.42 -40.15
N LYS A 4 28.53 10.84 -41.38
CA LYS A 4 27.30 11.57 -41.66
C LYS A 4 26.06 10.68 -41.43
N ASP A 5 26.16 9.40 -41.77
CA ASP A 5 25.06 8.44 -41.57
C ASP A 5 24.84 8.13 -40.10
N LYS A 6 25.95 7.95 -39.34
CA LYS A 6 25.88 7.79 -37.89
C LYS A 6 25.17 8.96 -37.21
N LYS A 7 25.53 10.20 -37.60
CA LYS A 7 24.91 11.41 -37.06
C LYS A 7 23.41 11.47 -37.31
N LYS A 8 22.94 11.12 -38.50
CA LYS A 8 21.50 11.10 -38.83
C LYS A 8 20.72 10.07 -38.00
N ILE A 9 21.33 8.90 -37.76
CA ILE A 9 20.71 7.86 -36.92
C ILE A 9 20.64 8.34 -35.47
N ASP A 10 21.69 8.94 -34.96
CA ASP A 10 21.74 9.48 -33.60
C ASP A 10 20.72 10.59 -33.40
N GLU A 11 20.58 11.50 -34.34
CA GLU A 11 19.56 12.55 -34.34
C GLU A 11 18.15 11.95 -34.34
N TYR A 12 17.89 10.94 -35.16
CA TYR A 12 16.61 10.25 -35.24
C TYR A 12 16.21 9.61 -33.91
N TRP A 13 17.07 8.81 -33.29
CA TRP A 13 16.77 8.13 -32.03
C TRP A 13 16.68 9.11 -30.85
N THR A 14 17.49 10.16 -30.87
CA THR A 14 17.43 11.22 -29.86
C THR A 14 16.07 11.93 -29.90
N GLU A 15 15.60 12.33 -31.09
CA GLU A 15 14.30 12.98 -31.25
C GLU A 15 13.15 12.10 -30.72
N ARG A 16 13.16 10.82 -31.06
CA ARG A 16 12.13 9.87 -30.61
C ARG A 16 12.17 9.61 -29.11
N ALA A 17 13.34 9.53 -28.52
CA ALA A 17 13.48 9.39 -27.08
C ALA A 17 12.92 10.62 -26.34
N LEU A 18 13.22 11.83 -26.83
CA LEU A 18 12.68 13.08 -26.29
C LEU A 18 11.15 13.16 -26.46
N GLN A 19 10.63 12.75 -27.61
CA GLN A 19 9.18 12.70 -27.85
C GLN A 19 8.48 11.70 -26.94
N GLN A 20 9.07 10.54 -26.70
CA GLN A 20 8.53 9.55 -25.77
C GLN A 20 8.49 10.10 -24.34
N GLU A 21 9.55 10.75 -23.87
CA GLU A 21 9.56 11.41 -22.56
C GLU A 21 8.49 12.51 -22.46
N GLN A 22 8.34 13.33 -23.48
CA GLN A 22 7.29 14.35 -23.53
C GLN A 22 5.89 13.71 -23.46
N ASN A 23 5.63 12.64 -24.19
CA ASN A 23 4.37 11.91 -24.16
C ASN A 23 4.09 11.32 -22.78
N ALA A 24 5.11 10.78 -22.10
CA ALA A 24 5.00 10.27 -20.74
C ALA A 24 4.62 11.38 -19.75
N GLN A 25 5.21 12.58 -19.89
CA GLN A 25 4.84 13.73 -19.05
C GLN A 25 3.40 14.21 -19.31
N ILE A 26 2.92 14.18 -20.56
CA ILE A 26 1.52 14.50 -20.89
C ILE A 26 0.55 13.50 -20.22
N VAL A 27 0.90 12.21 -20.18
CA VAL A 27 0.11 11.22 -19.42
C VAL A 27 0.12 11.58 -17.93
N ALA A 28 1.28 11.88 -17.36
CA ALA A 28 1.39 12.28 -15.96
C ALA A 28 0.53 13.52 -15.64
N ASP A 29 0.53 14.54 -16.51
CA ASP A 29 -0.28 15.76 -16.33
C ASP A 29 -1.78 15.45 -16.27
N ARG A 30 -2.27 14.54 -17.11
CA ARG A 30 -3.68 14.12 -17.10
C ARG A 30 -4.09 13.50 -15.76
N TYR A 31 -3.26 12.61 -15.20
CA TYR A 31 -3.55 11.99 -13.92
C TYR A 31 -3.36 12.97 -12.75
N MET A 32 -2.42 13.90 -12.86
CA MET A 32 -2.26 14.97 -11.87
C MET A 32 -3.48 15.90 -11.81
N ALA A 33 -4.13 16.18 -12.93
CA ALA A 33 -5.39 16.92 -12.95
C ALA A 33 -6.49 16.18 -12.17
N GLN A 34 -6.60 14.87 -12.34
CA GLN A 34 -7.57 14.04 -11.59
C GLN A 34 -7.26 14.00 -10.09
N ILE A 35 -5.99 13.90 -9.71
CA ILE A 35 -5.55 13.95 -8.31
C ILE A 35 -5.85 15.34 -7.71
N GLY A 36 -5.61 16.40 -8.46
CA GLY A 36 -5.95 17.78 -8.07
C GLY A 36 -7.45 17.93 -7.76
N GLN A 37 -8.32 17.38 -8.61
CA GLN A 37 -9.76 17.37 -8.36
C GLN A 37 -10.11 16.60 -7.08
N SER A 38 -9.55 15.40 -6.89
CA SER A 38 -9.79 14.61 -5.67
C SER A 38 -9.36 15.34 -4.39
N LEU A 39 -8.26 16.08 -4.43
CA LEU A 39 -7.80 16.89 -3.31
C LEU A 39 -8.70 18.11 -3.05
N ALA A 40 -9.26 18.71 -4.11
CA ALA A 40 -10.23 19.79 -3.98
C ALA A 40 -11.54 19.29 -3.33
N ASP A 41 -12.07 18.16 -3.79
CA ASP A 41 -13.26 17.53 -3.22
C ASP A 41 -13.03 17.13 -1.75
N TYR A 42 -11.89 16.55 -1.44
CA TYR A 42 -11.49 16.23 -0.08
C TYR A 42 -11.44 17.48 0.82
N LYS A 43 -10.88 18.59 0.35
CA LYS A 43 -10.88 19.87 1.09
C LYS A 43 -12.29 20.34 1.40
N HIS A 44 -13.22 20.25 0.43
CA HIS A 44 -14.62 20.60 0.66
C HIS A 44 -15.28 19.71 1.71
N GLN A 45 -15.02 18.42 1.69
CA GLN A 45 -15.51 17.47 2.68
C GLN A 45 -14.96 17.79 4.08
N LEU A 46 -13.66 18.10 4.22
CA LEU A 46 -13.06 18.51 5.49
C LEU A 46 -13.74 19.75 6.09
N VAL A 47 -13.96 20.77 5.28
CA VAL A 47 -14.65 22.00 5.74
C VAL A 47 -16.09 21.69 6.15
N SER A 48 -16.82 20.87 5.38
CA SER A 48 -18.18 20.45 5.73
C SER A 48 -18.24 19.71 7.07
N GLU A 49 -17.32 18.79 7.35
CA GLU A 49 -17.28 18.09 8.64
C GLU A 49 -16.98 19.01 9.81
N ILE A 50 -16.11 20.01 9.62
CA ILE A 50 -15.87 21.04 10.63
C ILE A 50 -17.13 21.87 10.89
N GLU A 51 -17.85 22.27 9.85
CA GLU A 51 -19.12 23.01 9.98
C GLU A 51 -20.17 22.18 10.72
N LYS A 52 -20.33 20.90 10.38
CA LYS A 52 -21.22 19.97 11.09
C LYS A 52 -20.82 19.82 12.57
N PHE A 53 -19.53 19.77 12.86
CA PHE A 53 -19.02 19.72 14.24
C PHE A 53 -19.48 20.95 15.03
N TYR A 54 -19.29 22.16 14.49
CA TYR A 54 -19.74 23.39 15.15
C TYR A 54 -21.25 23.52 15.26
N ALA A 55 -22.00 23.07 14.23
CA ALA A 55 -23.45 23.09 14.27
C ALA A 55 -24.00 22.19 15.39
N ARG A 56 -23.49 20.96 15.51
CA ARG A 56 -23.87 20.04 16.60
C ARG A 56 -23.48 20.62 17.98
N TYR A 57 -22.30 21.23 18.07
CA TYR A 57 -21.85 21.86 19.30
C TYR A 57 -22.78 23.01 19.74
N ALA A 58 -23.23 23.84 18.80
CA ALA A 58 -24.17 24.93 19.06
C ALA A 58 -25.51 24.43 19.61
N VAL A 59 -26.09 23.41 18.98
CA VAL A 59 -27.36 22.80 19.39
C VAL A 59 -27.29 22.23 20.80
N ASP A 60 -26.25 21.46 21.10
CA ASP A 60 -26.12 20.75 22.38
C ASP A 60 -25.84 21.70 23.56
N ASN A 61 -25.25 22.86 23.30
CA ASN A 61 -24.99 23.87 24.32
C ASN A 61 -26.02 25.04 24.32
N LYS A 62 -27.12 24.90 23.57
CA LYS A 62 -28.15 25.92 23.44
C LYS A 62 -27.59 27.32 23.05
N MET A 63 -26.61 27.33 22.19
CA MET A 63 -25.92 28.52 21.68
C MET A 63 -26.29 28.75 20.21
N THR A 64 -26.13 29.95 19.74
CA THR A 64 -26.13 30.25 18.32
C THR A 64 -24.86 29.69 17.67
N HIS A 65 -24.91 29.40 16.38
CA HIS A 65 -23.73 28.92 15.62
C HIS A 65 -22.56 29.94 15.66
N ALA A 66 -22.85 31.25 15.76
CA ALA A 66 -21.86 32.30 15.90
C ALA A 66 -21.21 32.27 17.28
N GLU A 67 -21.98 32.08 18.34
CA GLU A 67 -21.50 31.94 19.72
C GLU A 67 -20.69 30.65 19.89
N ALA A 68 -21.11 29.53 19.30
CA ALA A 68 -20.34 28.28 19.32
C ALA A 68 -18.96 28.44 18.68
N LYS A 69 -18.86 29.22 17.60
CA LYS A 69 -17.57 29.53 16.94
C LYS A 69 -16.67 30.41 17.84
N GLN A 70 -17.24 31.29 18.66
CA GLN A 70 -16.52 32.24 19.48
C GLN A 70 -16.19 31.69 20.89
N TYR A 71 -17.08 30.88 21.48
CA TYR A 71 -16.96 30.41 22.86
C TYR A 71 -15.86 29.36 23.07
N LEU A 72 -15.48 28.62 22.02
CA LEU A 72 -14.31 27.74 22.01
C LEU A 72 -12.99 28.52 22.17
N THR A 73 -13.00 29.87 22.17
CA THR A 73 -11.80 30.69 22.05
C THR A 73 -11.24 31.25 23.34
N ASP A 74 -12.04 31.71 24.29
CA ASP A 74 -11.52 32.57 25.37
C ASP A 74 -11.43 31.92 26.76
N LYS A 75 -12.41 31.09 27.14
CA LYS A 75 -12.43 30.46 28.47
C LYS A 75 -11.55 29.21 28.52
N GLU A 76 -11.56 28.41 27.45
CA GLU A 76 -10.81 27.15 27.37
C GLU A 76 -9.30 27.36 27.16
N ARG A 77 -8.86 28.49 26.58
CA ARG A 77 -7.43 28.84 26.47
C ARG A 77 -6.71 28.94 27.79
N ARG A 78 -7.40 29.32 28.86
CA ARG A 78 -6.78 29.59 30.18
C ARG A 78 -6.70 28.31 31.02
N GLU A 79 -7.68 27.44 30.92
CA GLU A 79 -7.79 26.23 31.75
C GLU A 79 -7.01 25.03 31.19
N PHE A 80 -6.82 24.95 29.86
CA PHE A 80 -6.21 23.81 29.17
C PHE A 80 -4.68 23.76 29.16
N LYS A 81 -4.00 24.83 29.54
CA LYS A 81 -2.53 24.84 29.50
C LYS A 81 -1.85 23.93 30.52
N HIS A 82 -2.53 23.45 31.54
CA HIS A 82 -1.91 22.82 32.70
C HIS A 82 -2.54 21.55 33.27
N VAL A 83 -3.52 20.94 32.61
CA VAL A 83 -4.17 19.70 33.11
C VAL A 83 -3.99 18.54 32.13
N THR A 84 -3.26 17.50 32.55
CA THR A 84 -3.17 16.24 31.81
C THR A 84 -4.49 15.47 31.87
N LEU A 85 -4.74 14.61 30.89
CA LEU A 85 -5.95 13.77 30.79
C LEU A 85 -6.19 12.94 32.07
N GLU A 86 -5.12 12.49 32.72
CA GLU A 86 -5.15 11.72 33.97
C GLU A 86 -5.64 12.55 35.16
N ARG A 87 -5.09 13.73 35.33
CA ARG A 87 -5.48 14.64 36.41
C ARG A 87 -6.94 15.12 36.26
N PHE A 88 -7.39 15.21 35.02
CA PHE A 88 -8.79 15.53 34.73
C PHE A 88 -9.72 14.34 35.06
N ARG A 89 -9.32 13.10 34.80
CA ARG A 89 -10.04 11.89 35.22
C ARG A 89 -10.14 11.79 36.75
N GLU A 90 -9.08 12.07 37.46
CA GLU A 90 -9.06 12.09 38.92
C GLU A 90 -10.03 13.13 39.48
N MET A 91 -10.05 14.34 38.91
CA MET A 91 -10.97 15.40 39.30
C MET A 91 -12.43 15.09 38.99
N ALA A 92 -12.72 14.40 37.87
CA ALA A 92 -14.07 14.01 37.47
C ALA A 92 -14.65 12.83 38.29
N LEU A 93 -13.79 12.08 38.94
CA LEU A 93 -14.18 10.92 39.81
C LEU A 93 -14.28 11.29 41.31
N ASN A 94 -13.91 12.52 41.69
CA ASN A 94 -13.96 12.94 43.09
C ASN A 94 -15.33 13.60 43.40
N PRO A 95 -16.17 13.00 44.29
CA PRO A 95 -17.50 13.53 44.63
C PRO A 95 -17.50 14.90 45.35
N ASP A 96 -16.35 15.34 45.88
CA ASP A 96 -16.22 16.62 46.59
C ASP A 96 -15.82 17.79 45.65
N THR A 97 -15.75 17.55 44.36
CA THR A 97 -15.37 18.59 43.38
C THR A 97 -16.58 19.47 43.05
N PRO A 98 -16.46 20.81 43.16
CA PRO A 98 -17.60 21.72 43.00
C PRO A 98 -18.23 21.75 41.61
N THR A 99 -19.50 22.11 41.53
CA THR A 99 -20.41 22.18 40.39
C THR A 99 -19.91 22.79 39.06
N PRO A 100 -18.79 23.53 38.97
CA PRO A 100 -18.15 23.81 37.67
C PRO A 100 -17.68 22.58 36.92
N LEU A 101 -17.70 21.41 37.56
CA LEU A 101 -17.37 20.12 36.98
C LEU A 101 -18.54 19.39 36.28
N LEU A 102 -19.78 19.86 36.44
CA LEU A 102 -20.84 19.48 35.48
C LEU A 102 -20.53 19.98 34.06
N ASP A 103 -19.73 21.06 33.97
CA ASP A 103 -19.03 21.45 32.73
C ASP A 103 -18.02 20.38 32.26
N ALA A 104 -17.51 19.52 33.15
CA ALA A 104 -16.62 18.43 32.81
C ALA A 104 -17.33 17.25 32.10
N LEU A 105 -18.60 17.02 32.36
CA LEU A 105 -19.43 16.10 31.56
C LEU A 105 -19.63 16.67 30.14
N SER A 106 -19.77 17.95 30.01
CA SER A 106 -19.71 18.68 28.75
C SER A 106 -18.33 18.50 28.06
N TYR A 107 -17.25 18.47 28.81
CA TYR A 107 -15.91 18.22 28.32
C TYR A 107 -15.71 16.79 27.82
N ARG A 108 -16.21 15.79 28.53
CA ARG A 108 -16.20 14.39 28.10
C ARG A 108 -16.96 14.21 26.79
N HIS A 109 -18.07 14.91 26.60
CA HIS A 109 -18.80 14.99 25.33
C HIS A 109 -17.97 15.71 24.24
N ARG A 110 -17.19 16.71 24.58
CA ARG A 110 -16.33 17.47 23.65
C ARG A 110 -15.13 16.65 23.16
N ILE A 111 -14.48 15.91 24.08
CA ILE A 111 -13.40 14.99 23.71
C ILE A 111 -13.92 13.89 22.78
N SER A 112 -15.03 13.25 23.13
CA SER A 112 -15.62 12.21 22.28
C SER A 112 -16.05 12.74 20.90
N ARG A 113 -16.51 14.01 20.81
CA ARG A 113 -16.84 14.64 19.54
C ARG A 113 -15.61 15.02 18.72
N LYS A 114 -14.56 15.50 19.38
CA LYS A 114 -13.28 15.75 18.72
C LYS A 114 -12.68 14.45 18.19
N GLU A 115 -12.72 13.39 18.98
CA GLU A 115 -12.28 12.06 18.57
C GLU A 115 -13.12 11.55 17.38
N ALA A 116 -14.44 11.73 17.41
CA ALA A 116 -15.32 11.40 16.31
C ALA A 116 -15.01 12.22 15.03
N LEU A 117 -14.71 13.52 15.17
CA LEU A 117 -14.28 14.35 14.05
C LEU A 117 -12.95 13.87 13.50
N LEU A 118 -11.96 13.56 14.35
CA LEU A 118 -10.66 13.05 13.92
C LEU A 118 -10.77 11.70 13.23
N ALA A 119 -11.63 10.79 13.73
CA ALA A 119 -11.92 9.50 13.10
C ALA A 119 -12.55 9.69 11.72
N GLU A 120 -13.48 10.65 11.56
CA GLU A 120 -14.07 10.95 10.26
C GLU A 120 -13.04 11.55 9.28
N ILE A 121 -12.14 12.39 9.75
CA ILE A 121 -11.02 12.90 8.96
C ILE A 121 -10.06 11.78 8.53
N GLU A 122 -9.80 10.84 9.42
CA GLU A 122 -9.00 9.65 9.11
C GLU A 122 -9.68 8.81 8.02
N ARG A 123 -10.96 8.55 8.14
CA ARG A 123 -11.77 7.85 7.14
C ARG A 123 -11.72 8.56 5.78
N LEU A 124 -11.95 9.87 5.74
CA LEU A 124 -11.87 10.67 4.52
C LEU A 124 -10.47 10.66 3.91
N THR A 125 -9.42 10.69 4.75
CA THR A 125 -8.04 10.60 4.27
C THR A 125 -7.75 9.20 3.72
N ALA A 126 -8.26 8.15 4.36
CA ALA A 126 -8.13 6.79 3.87
C ALA A 126 -8.83 6.62 2.51
N GLU A 127 -10.02 7.17 2.32
CA GLU A 127 -10.72 7.17 1.04
C GLU A 127 -9.97 7.94 -0.05
N LEU A 128 -9.43 9.13 0.27
CA LEU A 128 -8.66 9.92 -0.68
C LEU A 128 -7.43 9.16 -1.22
N TYR A 129 -6.73 8.45 -0.36
CA TYR A 129 -5.49 7.74 -0.73
C TYR A 129 -5.71 6.30 -1.11
N GLY A 130 -6.77 5.65 -0.58
CA GLY A 130 -7.04 4.23 -0.70
C GLY A 130 -7.68 3.81 -2.01
N LYS A 131 -8.02 2.52 -2.05
CA LYS A 131 -8.73 1.88 -3.15
C LYS A 131 -10.24 1.84 -2.83
N PRO A 132 -11.12 1.80 -3.81
CA PRO A 132 -10.92 2.07 -5.24
C PRO A 132 -10.95 3.58 -5.56
N TYR A 133 -10.27 3.98 -6.63
CA TYR A 133 -10.27 5.35 -7.20
C TYR A 133 -9.55 6.44 -6.39
N GLY A 134 -8.85 6.09 -5.31
CA GLY A 134 -8.02 7.01 -4.55
C GLY A 134 -6.73 7.40 -5.29
N ILE A 135 -5.89 8.21 -4.63
CA ILE A 135 -4.60 8.65 -5.18
C ILE A 135 -3.71 7.45 -5.53
N HIS A 136 -3.72 6.39 -4.71
CA HIS A 136 -2.94 5.19 -4.97
C HIS A 136 -3.29 4.55 -6.33
N ASP A 137 -4.57 4.37 -6.62
CA ASP A 137 -5.02 3.76 -7.87
C ASP A 137 -4.72 4.67 -9.06
N LYS A 138 -4.91 5.98 -8.93
CA LYS A 138 -4.58 6.95 -9.98
C LYS A 138 -3.09 6.96 -10.31
N VAL A 139 -2.22 6.89 -9.30
CA VAL A 139 -0.77 6.78 -9.51
C VAL A 139 -0.43 5.46 -10.18
N THR A 140 -0.98 4.34 -9.71
CA THR A 140 -0.76 3.02 -10.30
C THR A 140 -1.22 2.98 -11.76
N GLU A 141 -2.37 3.55 -12.06
CA GLU A 141 -2.91 3.62 -13.42
C GLU A 141 -2.04 4.48 -14.33
N ALA A 142 -1.60 5.65 -13.83
CA ALA A 142 -0.69 6.54 -14.57
C ALA A 142 0.61 5.82 -14.96
N LEU A 143 1.27 5.18 -14.00
CA LEU A 143 2.56 4.53 -14.23
C LEU A 143 2.43 3.30 -15.11
N SER A 144 1.35 2.53 -14.97
CA SER A 144 1.04 1.41 -15.87
C SER A 144 0.79 1.88 -17.30
N ASP A 145 0.03 2.96 -17.48
CA ASP A 145 -0.25 3.56 -18.80
C ASP A 145 1.04 4.06 -19.47
N ILE A 146 1.93 4.71 -18.69
CA ILE A 146 3.24 5.19 -19.16
C ILE A 146 4.12 4.02 -19.61
N TYR A 147 4.22 2.97 -18.80
CA TYR A 147 5.02 1.79 -19.14
C TYR A 147 4.49 1.09 -20.39
N ILE A 148 3.18 0.83 -20.48
CA ILE A 148 2.54 0.18 -21.63
C ILE A 148 2.74 1.00 -22.89
N LYS A 149 2.45 2.31 -22.84
CA LYS A 149 2.63 3.23 -23.97
C LYS A 149 4.08 3.37 -24.39
N GLY A 150 5.00 3.38 -23.43
CA GLY A 150 6.43 3.38 -23.68
C GLY A 150 6.87 2.14 -24.47
N LYS A 151 6.41 0.94 -24.09
CA LYS A 151 6.65 -0.30 -24.83
C LYS A 151 6.11 -0.27 -26.24
N ILE A 152 4.87 0.19 -26.42
CA ILE A 152 4.24 0.32 -27.75
C ILE A 152 5.00 1.34 -28.60
N HIS A 153 5.39 2.48 -28.04
CA HIS A 153 6.14 3.52 -28.75
C HIS A 153 7.47 2.98 -29.28
N GLN A 154 8.22 2.26 -28.45
CA GLN A 154 9.47 1.63 -28.88
C GLN A 154 9.25 0.60 -30.00
N ALA A 155 8.23 -0.25 -29.86
CA ALA A 155 7.90 -1.23 -30.90
C ALA A 155 7.52 -0.55 -32.23
N LYS A 156 6.75 0.56 -32.19
CA LYS A 156 6.42 1.36 -33.37
C LYS A 156 7.66 1.95 -34.03
N ASN A 157 8.56 2.52 -33.24
CA ASN A 157 9.81 3.07 -33.77
C ASN A 157 10.63 2.02 -34.51
N LEU A 158 10.69 0.80 -34.01
CA LEU A 158 11.41 -0.31 -34.63
C LEU A 158 10.69 -0.88 -35.85
N ALA A 159 9.36 -0.90 -35.85
CA ALA A 159 8.56 -1.36 -36.98
C ALA A 159 8.78 -0.50 -38.24
N HIS A 160 9.04 0.80 -38.11
CA HIS A 160 9.42 1.67 -39.22
C HIS A 160 10.69 1.20 -39.92
N PHE A 161 11.52 0.42 -39.28
CA PHE A 161 12.74 -0.15 -39.83
C PHE A 161 12.61 -1.65 -40.21
N GLY A 162 11.39 -2.14 -40.27
CA GLY A 162 11.12 -3.53 -40.65
C GLY A 162 11.28 -4.54 -39.52
N ILE A 163 11.52 -4.09 -38.27
CA ILE A 163 11.53 -4.94 -37.09
C ILE A 163 10.11 -4.93 -36.51
N ILE A 164 9.22 -5.72 -37.10
CA ILE A 164 7.81 -5.77 -36.71
C ILE A 164 7.66 -6.87 -35.65
N GLU A 165 8.07 -6.57 -34.44
CA GLU A 165 7.87 -7.46 -33.31
C GLU A 165 6.84 -6.87 -32.34
N LYS A 166 5.88 -7.72 -31.97
CA LYS A 166 4.83 -7.33 -31.03
C LYS A 166 5.43 -7.07 -29.64
N PRO A 167 5.11 -5.92 -29.02
CA PRO A 167 5.58 -5.64 -27.67
C PRO A 167 5.00 -6.67 -26.69
N ILE A 168 5.83 -7.16 -25.76
CA ILE A 168 5.38 -8.08 -24.72
C ILE A 168 4.60 -7.28 -23.66
N LEU A 169 3.28 -7.42 -23.70
CA LEU A 169 2.32 -6.74 -22.84
C LEU A 169 1.45 -7.79 -22.16
N GLY A 170 1.83 -8.26 -20.98
CA GLY A 170 1.02 -9.17 -20.17
C GLY A 170 0.60 -8.50 -18.86
N VAL A 171 -0.62 -8.77 -18.38
CA VAL A 171 -1.12 -8.22 -17.09
C VAL A 171 -0.14 -8.51 -15.96
N ASP A 172 0.33 -9.76 -15.84
CA ASP A 172 1.27 -10.15 -14.78
C ASP A 172 2.66 -9.52 -14.97
N ALA A 173 3.10 -9.35 -16.23
CA ALA A 173 4.36 -8.68 -16.53
C ALA A 173 4.31 -7.20 -16.09
N VAL A 174 3.23 -6.50 -16.40
CA VAL A 174 3.05 -5.10 -15.99
C VAL A 174 2.93 -4.99 -14.48
N ARG A 175 2.14 -5.86 -13.82
CA ARG A 175 2.05 -5.90 -12.34
C ARG A 175 3.41 -6.10 -11.68
N HIS A 176 4.21 -7.02 -12.21
CA HIS A 176 5.56 -7.25 -11.70
C HIS A 176 6.43 -6.00 -11.81
N LYS A 177 6.34 -5.28 -12.94
CA LYS A 177 7.08 -4.02 -13.13
C LYS A 177 6.61 -2.93 -12.17
N MET A 178 5.30 -2.84 -11.90
CA MET A 178 4.76 -1.88 -10.94
C MET A 178 5.24 -2.11 -9.50
N ALA A 179 5.74 -3.28 -9.18
CA ALA A 179 6.37 -3.59 -7.88
C ALA A 179 7.88 -3.24 -7.82
N SER A 180 8.42 -2.53 -8.81
CA SER A 180 9.84 -2.17 -8.85
C SER A 180 10.21 -1.24 -7.70
N ASN A 181 11.28 -1.59 -7.00
CA ASN A 181 11.89 -0.78 -5.93
C ASN A 181 13.28 -0.31 -6.40
N TRP A 182 13.33 0.86 -7.00
CA TRP A 182 14.58 1.43 -7.53
C TRP A 182 15.22 2.46 -6.59
N SER A 183 14.41 3.05 -5.68
CA SER A 183 14.84 4.15 -4.81
C SER A 183 14.85 3.80 -3.31
N GLY A 184 14.81 2.51 -2.97
CA GLY A 184 14.70 2.02 -1.60
C GLY A 184 13.26 1.80 -1.13
N LYS A 185 12.27 2.35 -1.86
CA LYS A 185 10.82 2.13 -1.68
C LYS A 185 10.14 2.02 -3.02
N THR A 186 9.05 1.25 -3.06
CA THR A 186 8.14 1.26 -4.20
C THR A 186 7.35 2.57 -4.24
N PHE A 187 6.81 2.94 -5.41
CA PHE A 187 5.92 4.11 -5.48
C PHE A 187 4.70 3.94 -4.56
N SER A 188 4.19 2.72 -4.42
CA SER A 188 3.06 2.39 -3.54
C SER A 188 3.37 2.74 -2.08
N GLU A 189 4.51 2.28 -1.55
CA GLU A 189 4.97 2.64 -0.21
C GLU A 189 5.10 4.15 -0.02
N ASN A 190 5.60 4.86 -1.03
CA ASN A 190 5.68 6.33 -1.00
C ASN A 190 4.30 7.00 -0.94
N VAL A 191 3.29 6.47 -1.64
CA VAL A 191 1.91 6.97 -1.57
C VAL A 191 1.35 6.82 -0.14
N TRP A 192 1.58 5.66 0.50
CA TRP A 192 1.12 5.45 1.88
C TRP A 192 1.84 6.33 2.90
N VAL A 193 3.15 6.55 2.74
CA VAL A 193 3.88 7.55 3.56
C VAL A 193 3.27 8.95 3.37
N HIS A 194 2.92 9.32 2.15
CA HIS A 194 2.27 10.62 1.87
C HIS A 194 0.90 10.73 2.55
N LYS A 195 0.10 9.64 2.60
CA LYS A 195 -1.17 9.56 3.34
C LYS A 195 -0.95 9.90 4.81
N GLU A 196 -0.02 9.21 5.47
CA GLU A 196 0.27 9.43 6.90
C GLU A 196 0.69 10.87 7.18
N VAL A 197 1.56 11.43 6.34
CA VAL A 197 2.01 12.81 6.49
C VAL A 197 0.86 13.80 6.27
N ALA A 198 -0.02 13.53 5.30
CA ALA A 198 -1.19 14.39 5.04
C ALA A 198 -2.18 14.33 6.21
N TYR A 199 -2.52 13.14 6.69
CA TYR A 199 -3.38 12.96 7.86
C TYR A 199 -2.86 13.70 9.08
N LYS A 200 -1.58 13.50 9.43
CA LYS A 200 -0.94 14.18 10.56
C LYS A 200 -0.99 15.71 10.41
N ALA A 201 -0.67 16.23 9.24
CA ALA A 201 -0.68 17.66 8.99
C ALA A 201 -2.09 18.28 9.10
N ILE A 202 -3.11 17.55 8.65
CA ILE A 202 -4.51 17.97 8.76
C ILE A 202 -5.00 17.87 10.20
N SER A 203 -4.73 16.77 10.89
CA SER A 203 -5.04 16.59 12.32
C SER A 203 -4.40 17.69 13.19
N ASP A 204 -3.16 18.10 12.89
CA ASP A 204 -2.48 19.20 13.57
C ASP A 204 -3.20 20.55 13.36
N VAL A 205 -3.67 20.84 12.14
CA VAL A 205 -4.47 22.05 11.86
C VAL A 205 -5.76 22.05 12.66
N LEU A 206 -6.47 20.92 12.68
CA LEU A 206 -7.71 20.78 13.43
C LEU A 206 -7.47 20.90 14.93
N ASN A 207 -6.47 20.21 15.47
CA ASN A 207 -6.12 20.30 16.88
C ASN A 207 -5.81 21.74 17.29
N LYS A 208 -4.96 22.44 16.52
CA LYS A 208 -4.61 23.84 16.77
C LYS A 208 -5.81 24.77 16.56
N GLY A 209 -6.62 24.53 15.55
CA GLY A 209 -7.79 25.33 15.25
C GLY A 209 -8.85 25.20 16.34
N LEU A 210 -9.20 23.98 16.73
CA LEU A 210 -10.21 23.71 17.77
C LEU A 210 -9.75 24.18 19.15
N THR A 211 -8.49 23.93 19.53
CA THR A 211 -7.93 24.35 20.81
C THR A 211 -7.56 25.85 20.86
N GLY A 212 -7.18 26.40 19.72
CA GLY A 212 -6.81 27.82 19.57
C GLY A 212 -7.97 28.74 19.21
N GLY A 213 -9.18 28.21 19.04
CA GLY A 213 -10.38 28.98 18.69
C GLY A 213 -10.28 29.66 17.32
N TRP A 214 -9.74 28.97 16.32
CA TRP A 214 -9.66 29.57 15.00
C TRP A 214 -11.05 29.62 14.36
N SER A 215 -11.30 30.67 13.57
CA SER A 215 -12.49 30.71 12.74
C SER A 215 -12.43 29.57 11.68
N ILE A 216 -13.59 29.14 11.20
CA ILE A 216 -13.68 28.14 10.12
C ILE A 216 -12.90 28.61 8.90
N ASP A 217 -12.97 29.90 8.53
CA ASP A 217 -12.22 30.45 7.40
C ASP A 217 -10.70 30.35 7.57
N ARG A 218 -10.21 30.53 8.81
CA ARG A 218 -8.80 30.35 9.11
C ARG A 218 -8.38 28.89 9.02
N MET A 219 -9.21 27.98 9.55
CA MET A 219 -8.96 26.54 9.41
C MET A 219 -9.03 26.10 7.95
N ALA A 220 -10.03 26.57 7.19
CA ALA A 220 -10.17 26.27 5.77
C ALA A 220 -8.95 26.72 4.95
N ARG A 221 -8.41 27.91 5.25
CA ARG A 221 -7.16 28.37 4.61
C ARG A 221 -5.98 27.49 4.98
N ALA A 222 -5.78 27.18 6.25
CA ALA A 222 -4.70 26.31 6.69
C ALA A 222 -4.82 24.89 6.10
N LEU A 223 -6.03 24.35 5.96
CA LEU A 223 -6.28 23.08 5.26
C LEU A 223 -5.98 23.18 3.77
N SER A 224 -6.30 24.31 3.14
CA SER A 224 -5.97 24.57 1.73
C SER A 224 -4.46 24.51 1.50
N ASP A 225 -3.67 25.11 2.40
CA ASP A 225 -2.20 25.06 2.33
C ASP A 225 -1.70 23.60 2.46
N ARG A 226 -2.28 22.80 3.36
CA ARG A 226 -1.89 21.39 3.55
C ARG A 226 -2.27 20.51 2.37
N THR A 227 -3.44 20.72 1.77
CA THR A 227 -3.82 20.00 0.53
C THR A 227 -2.96 20.42 -0.66
N GLY A 228 -2.53 21.67 -0.73
CA GLY A 228 -1.54 22.14 -1.70
C GLY A 228 -0.19 21.42 -1.56
N VAL A 229 0.30 21.25 -0.33
CA VAL A 229 1.52 20.45 -0.06
C VAL A 229 1.32 18.98 -0.48
N ALA A 230 0.15 18.40 -0.23
CA ALA A 230 -0.17 17.03 -0.67
C ALA A 230 -0.16 16.91 -2.21
N TYR A 231 -0.70 17.89 -2.92
CA TYR A 231 -0.65 17.97 -4.38
C TYR A 231 0.79 18.01 -4.90
N HIS A 232 1.64 18.89 -4.34
CA HIS A 232 3.04 18.99 -4.75
C HIS A 232 3.84 17.71 -4.48
N ARG A 233 3.51 16.97 -3.43
CA ARG A 233 4.13 15.66 -3.15
C ARG A 233 3.71 14.61 -4.16
N ALA A 234 2.42 14.57 -4.50
CA ALA A 234 1.92 13.66 -5.54
C ALA A 234 2.53 13.98 -6.91
N ASP A 235 2.61 15.25 -7.28
CA ASP A 235 3.24 15.71 -8.53
C ASP A 235 4.72 15.33 -8.59
N THR A 236 5.44 15.54 -7.49
CA THR A 236 6.86 15.15 -7.40
C THR A 236 7.04 13.65 -7.55
N LEU A 237 6.22 12.85 -6.88
CA LEU A 237 6.26 11.39 -6.98
C LEU A 237 5.95 10.94 -8.42
N ILE A 238 4.81 11.36 -8.98
CA ILE A 238 4.39 10.95 -10.32
C ILE A 238 5.47 11.29 -11.35
N ARG A 239 5.99 12.52 -11.35
CA ARG A 239 7.00 12.93 -12.36
C ARG A 239 8.29 12.16 -12.25
N THR A 240 8.73 11.86 -11.04
CA THR A 240 9.96 11.08 -10.82
C THR A 240 9.77 9.63 -11.26
N GLU A 241 8.66 9.03 -10.87
CA GLU A 241 8.31 7.66 -11.26
C GLU A 241 7.98 7.55 -12.76
N THR A 242 7.39 8.58 -13.38
CA THR A 242 7.16 8.66 -14.82
C THR A 242 8.47 8.46 -15.58
N THR A 243 9.52 9.20 -15.20
CA THR A 243 10.84 9.05 -15.82
C THR A 243 11.39 7.63 -15.61
N PHE A 244 11.25 7.07 -14.42
CA PHE A 244 11.68 5.69 -14.16
C PHE A 244 10.96 4.68 -15.06
N TYR A 245 9.61 4.67 -15.06
CA TYR A 245 8.83 3.66 -15.80
C TYR A 245 8.93 3.84 -17.32
N ASN A 246 9.07 5.07 -17.82
CA ASN A 246 9.33 5.35 -19.21
C ASN A 246 10.67 4.76 -19.67
N ASN A 247 11.71 4.94 -18.87
CA ASN A 247 13.04 4.38 -19.15
C ASN A 247 13.09 2.86 -18.98
N LEU A 248 12.35 2.31 -18.01
CA LEU A 248 12.22 0.87 -17.82
C LEU A 248 11.55 0.21 -19.05
N ALA A 249 10.53 0.84 -19.64
CA ALA A 249 9.89 0.36 -20.86
C ALA A 249 10.87 0.31 -22.03
N THR A 250 11.70 1.34 -22.19
CA THR A 250 12.74 1.40 -23.21
C THR A 250 13.81 0.33 -22.97
N LEU A 251 14.30 0.20 -21.74
CA LEU A 251 15.29 -0.83 -21.36
C LEU A 251 14.79 -2.25 -21.65
N ASP A 252 13.55 -2.54 -21.27
CA ASP A 252 12.95 -3.87 -21.47
C ASP A 252 12.85 -4.17 -22.97
N THR A 253 12.47 -3.20 -23.79
CA THR A 253 12.44 -3.35 -25.26
C THR A 253 13.84 -3.57 -25.83
N ILE A 254 14.85 -2.83 -25.37
CA ILE A 254 16.25 -3.03 -25.79
C ILE A 254 16.68 -4.48 -25.50
N LYS A 255 16.41 -4.98 -24.29
CA LYS A 255 16.76 -6.35 -23.88
C LYS A 255 16.03 -7.42 -24.68
N GLU A 256 14.72 -7.26 -24.89
CA GLU A 256 13.87 -8.19 -25.65
C GLU A 256 14.36 -8.36 -27.08
N LEU A 257 14.93 -7.32 -27.67
CA LEU A 257 15.47 -7.30 -29.03
C LEU A 257 16.98 -7.60 -29.09
N GLY A 258 17.57 -8.06 -28.01
CA GLY A 258 18.99 -8.45 -27.96
C GLY A 258 19.98 -7.30 -27.98
N GLY A 259 19.53 -6.07 -27.68
CA GLY A 259 20.39 -4.91 -27.47
C GLY A 259 21.19 -5.02 -26.18
N ASP A 260 22.42 -4.54 -26.17
CA ASP A 260 23.35 -4.68 -25.07
C ASP A 260 23.79 -3.35 -24.45
N HIS A 261 23.47 -2.21 -25.08
CA HIS A 261 23.82 -0.88 -24.61
C HIS A 261 22.67 0.12 -24.78
N TYR A 262 22.68 1.15 -23.95
CA TYR A 262 21.82 2.33 -24.05
C TYR A 262 22.64 3.60 -23.87
N GLU A 263 22.15 4.70 -24.42
CA GLU A 263 22.71 6.03 -24.28
C GLU A 263 21.75 6.94 -23.54
N ILE A 264 22.29 7.78 -22.67
CA ILE A 264 21.54 8.79 -21.94
C ILE A 264 21.22 9.97 -22.88
N VAL A 265 19.98 10.40 -22.86
CA VAL A 265 19.49 11.59 -23.56
C VAL A 265 18.87 12.55 -22.55
N ALA A 266 19.52 13.65 -22.27
CA ALA A 266 18.99 14.69 -21.39
C ALA A 266 18.10 15.68 -22.16
N VAL A 267 17.00 16.10 -21.53
CA VAL A 267 16.24 17.28 -22.01
C VAL A 267 17.03 18.53 -21.62
N LEU A 268 17.65 19.18 -22.59
CA LEU A 268 18.53 20.33 -22.37
C LEU A 268 17.74 21.65 -22.42
N ASP A 269 17.49 22.23 -21.26
CA ASP A 269 16.90 23.57 -21.10
C ASP A 269 17.44 24.24 -19.81
N SER A 270 16.92 25.42 -19.48
CA SER A 270 17.33 26.17 -18.29
C SER A 270 17.06 25.45 -16.93
N ARG A 271 16.29 24.36 -16.94
CA ARG A 271 15.97 23.55 -15.75
C ARG A 271 16.79 22.26 -15.67
N THR A 272 17.68 22.02 -16.62
CA THR A 272 18.50 20.80 -16.66
C THR A 272 19.57 20.88 -15.59
N SER A 273 19.60 19.89 -14.69
CA SER A 273 20.59 19.79 -13.64
C SER A 273 22.00 19.46 -14.20
N GLU A 274 23.03 19.82 -13.45
CA GLU A 274 24.42 19.53 -13.82
C GLU A 274 24.67 18.03 -14.00
N ILE A 275 24.05 17.18 -13.16
CA ILE A 275 24.17 15.73 -13.31
C ILE A 275 23.58 15.26 -14.64
N CYS A 276 22.39 15.74 -15.03
CA CYS A 276 21.79 15.37 -16.31
C CYS A 276 22.61 15.87 -17.49
N GLN A 277 23.20 17.07 -17.41
CA GLN A 277 24.09 17.59 -18.45
C GLN A 277 25.35 16.74 -18.58
N SER A 278 25.96 16.34 -17.46
CA SER A 278 27.19 15.54 -17.46
C SER A 278 26.99 14.09 -17.89
N GLU A 279 25.78 13.55 -17.73
CA GLU A 279 25.43 12.20 -18.17
C GLU A 279 24.95 12.14 -19.62
N ASN A 280 24.61 13.27 -20.22
CA ASN A 280 24.12 13.33 -21.60
C ASN A 280 25.13 12.74 -22.59
N HIS A 281 24.65 11.88 -23.48
CA HIS A 281 25.42 11.11 -24.48
C HIS A 281 26.38 10.06 -23.90
N LYS A 282 26.35 9.76 -22.60
CA LYS A 282 27.09 8.60 -22.08
C LYS A 282 26.38 7.30 -22.43
N VAL A 283 27.20 6.31 -22.78
CA VAL A 283 26.74 4.98 -23.19
C VAL A 283 27.10 3.98 -22.12
N TYR A 284 26.10 3.22 -21.69
CA TYR A 284 26.22 2.18 -20.66
C TYR A 284 25.74 0.84 -21.18
N SER A 285 26.26 -0.26 -20.62
CA SER A 285 25.69 -1.59 -20.85
C SER A 285 24.34 -1.76 -20.16
N VAL A 286 23.44 -2.52 -20.78
CA VAL A 286 22.14 -2.87 -20.14
C VAL A 286 22.32 -3.63 -18.79
N LYS A 287 23.50 -4.22 -18.55
CA LYS A 287 23.84 -4.88 -17.28
C LYS A 287 24.21 -3.89 -16.17
N GLU A 288 24.61 -2.68 -16.56
CA GLU A 288 25.00 -1.60 -15.64
C GLU A 288 23.83 -0.67 -15.32
N TYR A 289 22.59 -1.03 -15.74
CA TYR A 289 21.42 -0.19 -15.54
C TYR A 289 21.09 -0.06 -14.06
N GLU A 290 21.37 1.11 -13.51
CA GLU A 290 21.16 1.46 -12.10
C GLU A 290 20.56 2.88 -12.03
N PRO A 291 19.22 3.01 -11.79
CA PRO A 291 18.60 4.32 -11.64
C PRO A 291 19.25 5.15 -10.55
N GLY A 292 19.44 6.43 -10.82
CA GLY A 292 20.16 7.36 -9.95
C GLY A 292 21.66 7.41 -10.14
N ARG A 293 22.25 6.45 -10.87
CA ARG A 293 23.69 6.37 -11.06
C ARG A 293 24.11 6.30 -12.54
N THR A 294 23.69 5.26 -13.24
CA THR A 294 23.98 5.06 -14.67
C THR A 294 22.76 5.24 -15.55
N ALA A 295 21.58 5.39 -14.96
CA ALA A 295 20.32 5.55 -15.66
C ALA A 295 19.41 6.57 -14.97
N PRO A 296 18.54 7.28 -15.75
CA PRO A 296 17.50 8.13 -15.16
C PRO A 296 16.45 7.31 -14.39
N PRO A 297 15.79 7.92 -13.37
CA PRO A 297 15.95 9.30 -12.93
C PRO A 297 17.20 9.50 -12.07
N PHE A 298 17.99 10.54 -12.33
CA PHE A 298 19.17 10.90 -11.54
C PHE A 298 18.84 11.72 -10.29
N HIS A 299 17.71 12.37 -10.29
CA HIS A 299 17.20 13.21 -9.21
C HIS A 299 15.67 13.30 -9.28
N VAL A 300 15.08 13.87 -8.26
CA VAL A 300 13.64 14.16 -8.21
C VAL A 300 13.23 15.04 -9.39
N ARG A 301 12.12 14.69 -10.06
CA ARG A 301 11.61 15.36 -11.28
C ARG A 301 12.62 15.38 -12.45
N CYS A 302 13.46 14.36 -12.54
CA CYS A 302 14.34 14.16 -13.69
C CYS A 302 13.51 14.02 -14.98
N ARG A 303 14.02 14.52 -16.10
CA ARG A 303 13.40 14.41 -17.43
C ARG A 303 14.35 13.77 -18.45
N SER A 304 15.45 13.20 -17.99
CA SER A 304 16.37 12.47 -18.86
C SER A 304 15.78 11.14 -19.26
N THR A 305 16.08 10.70 -20.47
CA THR A 305 15.61 9.43 -21.01
C THR A 305 16.78 8.62 -21.55
N ILE A 306 16.51 7.39 -22.01
CA ILE A 306 17.50 6.55 -22.67
C ILE A 306 17.04 6.19 -24.08
N ARG A 307 18.01 5.89 -24.94
CA ARG A 307 17.79 5.35 -26.26
C ARG A 307 18.69 4.13 -26.52
N PRO A 308 18.35 3.25 -27.47
CA PRO A 308 19.26 2.19 -27.89
C PRO A 308 20.60 2.75 -28.36
N ALA A 309 21.71 2.13 -27.97
CA ALA A 309 23.05 2.47 -28.42
C ALA A 309 23.86 1.22 -28.77
N VAL A 310 24.87 1.40 -29.62
CA VAL A 310 25.79 0.33 -30.00
C VAL A 310 27.21 0.76 -29.71
N LYS A 311 27.89 -0.02 -28.91
CA LYS A 311 29.31 0.21 -28.55
C LYS A 311 30.27 -0.71 -29.29
N SER A 312 29.77 -1.68 -30.08
CA SER A 312 30.59 -2.68 -30.79
C SER A 312 30.53 -2.57 -32.29
N ASP A 313 31.57 -3.01 -32.98
CA ASP A 313 31.61 -3.11 -34.46
C ASP A 313 30.69 -4.22 -35.03
N LYS A 314 29.91 -4.89 -34.17
CA LYS A 314 28.92 -5.86 -34.60
C LYS A 314 27.67 -5.15 -35.13
N PRO A 315 27.14 -5.55 -36.28
CA PRO A 315 25.91 -4.98 -36.81
C PRO A 315 24.76 -5.28 -35.82
N SER A 316 24.23 -4.22 -35.25
CA SER A 316 22.99 -4.29 -34.46
C SER A 316 21.80 -4.17 -35.39
N PRO A 317 20.69 -4.85 -35.15
CA PRO A 317 19.47 -4.67 -35.91
C PRO A 317 19.00 -3.21 -35.97
N TYR A 318 19.39 -2.40 -35.00
CA TYR A 318 19.08 -0.96 -34.96
C TYR A 318 19.84 -0.10 -36.00
N PHE A 319 20.88 -0.62 -36.69
CA PHE A 319 21.76 0.16 -37.58
C PHE A 319 21.66 -0.20 -39.07
N ASN A 320 21.00 -1.30 -39.43
CA ASN A 320 20.79 -1.70 -40.82
C ASN A 320 19.65 -0.90 -41.52
N ILE A 321 19.48 0.35 -41.15
CA ILE A 321 18.31 1.16 -41.41
C ILE A 321 18.54 2.14 -42.57
N LEU A 322 19.80 2.45 -42.86
CA LEU A 322 20.14 3.39 -43.92
C LEU A 322 20.43 2.66 -45.24
N GLN A 323 19.81 3.15 -46.30
CA GLN A 323 20.17 2.77 -47.66
C GLN A 323 21.48 3.46 -48.09
N ASN A 324 22.11 2.93 -49.14
CA ASN A 324 23.35 3.51 -49.69
C ASN A 324 23.20 4.96 -50.16
N ASP A 325 21.99 5.43 -50.44
CA ASP A 325 21.66 6.81 -50.81
C ASP A 325 21.41 7.74 -49.61
N GLY A 326 21.52 7.21 -48.39
CA GLY A 326 21.26 7.95 -47.14
C GLY A 326 19.79 8.13 -46.79
N SER A 327 18.89 7.46 -47.49
CA SER A 327 17.48 7.38 -47.12
C SER A 327 17.25 6.29 -46.09
N VAL A 328 16.24 6.48 -45.23
CA VAL A 328 15.78 5.46 -44.27
C VAL A 328 14.88 4.47 -45.02
N LYS A 329 15.24 3.20 -45.06
CA LYS A 329 14.42 2.15 -45.67
C LYS A 329 13.19 1.88 -44.79
N LEU A 330 12.04 2.42 -45.19
CA LEU A 330 10.77 1.97 -44.69
C LEU A 330 10.48 0.58 -45.31
N ALA A 331 10.52 -0.46 -44.51
CA ALA A 331 10.39 -1.85 -45.02
C ALA A 331 8.95 -2.22 -45.38
N THR A 332 7.97 -1.39 -45.04
CA THR A 332 6.55 -1.70 -45.22
C THR A 332 5.76 -0.44 -45.58
N GLU A 333 4.72 -0.59 -46.41
CA GLU A 333 3.78 0.50 -46.69
C GLU A 333 3.12 1.02 -45.40
N GLN A 334 3.00 2.33 -45.27
CA GLN A 334 2.46 3.01 -44.06
C GLN A 334 1.10 2.46 -43.64
N ARG A 335 0.20 2.12 -44.59
CA ARG A 335 -1.13 1.57 -44.27
C ARG A 335 -1.10 0.23 -43.53
N SER A 336 -0.17 -0.66 -43.88
CA SER A 336 -0.06 -1.97 -43.18
C SER A 336 0.50 -1.83 -41.75
N LEU A 337 1.33 -0.80 -41.52
CA LEU A 337 1.84 -0.49 -40.19
C LEU A 337 0.75 0.14 -39.30
N ASP A 338 -0.11 0.99 -39.85
CA ASP A 338 -1.19 1.64 -39.09
C ASP A 338 -2.17 0.60 -38.48
N GLU A 339 -2.51 -0.45 -39.20
CA GLU A 339 -3.36 -1.55 -38.69
C GLU A 339 -2.67 -2.35 -37.57
N ILE A 340 -1.37 -2.62 -37.73
CA ILE A 340 -0.55 -3.31 -36.74
C ILE A 340 -0.46 -2.45 -35.46
N PHE A 341 -0.19 -1.15 -35.60
CA PHE A 341 -0.08 -0.21 -34.50
C PHE A 341 -1.40 -0.06 -33.74
N ALA A 342 -2.51 0.05 -34.46
CA ALA A 342 -3.83 0.06 -33.85
C ALA A 342 -4.14 -1.26 -33.12
N GLY A 343 -3.62 -2.39 -33.59
CA GLY A 343 -3.69 -3.68 -32.90
C GLY A 343 -2.93 -3.66 -31.56
N TRP A 344 -1.71 -3.16 -31.55
CA TRP A 344 -0.91 -3.07 -30.32
C TRP A 344 -1.49 -2.07 -29.31
N GLU A 345 -2.05 -0.96 -29.76
CA GLU A 345 -2.74 0.01 -28.90
C GLU A 345 -3.98 -0.60 -28.24
N ARG A 346 -4.83 -1.31 -29.03
CA ARG A 346 -5.99 -2.03 -28.47
C ARG A 346 -5.59 -3.07 -27.43
N GLU A 347 -4.49 -3.78 -27.68
CA GLU A 347 -3.97 -4.73 -26.69
C GLU A 347 -3.46 -4.03 -25.43
N GLY A 348 -2.75 -2.93 -25.55
CA GLY A 348 -2.30 -2.12 -24.41
C GLY A 348 -3.47 -1.63 -23.58
N GLU A 349 -4.53 -1.11 -24.21
CA GLU A 349 -5.75 -0.70 -23.49
C GLU A 349 -6.45 -1.91 -22.84
N ALA A 350 -6.53 -3.05 -23.53
CA ALA A 350 -7.11 -4.27 -22.95
C ALA A 350 -6.31 -4.80 -21.73
N VAL A 351 -4.98 -4.68 -21.75
CA VAL A 351 -4.13 -5.01 -20.60
C VAL A 351 -4.41 -4.05 -19.46
N LYS A 352 -4.50 -2.76 -19.74
CA LYS A 352 -4.84 -1.73 -18.77
C LYS A 352 -6.22 -1.96 -18.16
N GLU A 353 -7.23 -2.20 -18.98
CA GLU A 353 -8.58 -2.54 -18.49
C GLU A 353 -8.57 -3.75 -17.55
N LYS A 354 -7.79 -4.80 -17.86
CA LYS A 354 -7.66 -5.98 -17.00
C LYS A 354 -6.88 -5.72 -15.71
N LEU A 355 -5.91 -4.79 -15.73
CA LEU A 355 -5.18 -4.38 -14.53
C LEU A 355 -6.09 -3.68 -13.52
N PHE A 356 -7.05 -2.90 -14.02
CA PHE A 356 -7.96 -2.03 -13.24
C PHE A 356 -9.43 -2.45 -13.34
N ALA A 357 -9.72 -3.62 -13.97
CA ALA A 357 -11.07 -4.16 -13.95
C ALA A 357 -11.51 -4.32 -12.49
N LYS A 358 -12.71 -3.82 -12.19
CA LYS A 358 -13.36 -4.10 -10.91
C LYS A 358 -13.39 -5.62 -10.74
N ASP A 359 -12.75 -6.12 -9.72
CA ASP A 359 -12.91 -7.51 -9.32
C ASP A 359 -14.40 -7.75 -9.07
N GLY A 360 -15.07 -8.43 -9.99
CA GLY A 360 -16.43 -8.91 -9.77
C GLY A 360 -17.36 -9.08 -10.95
N GLU A 361 -17.18 -8.46 -12.12
CA GLU A 361 -18.31 -8.49 -13.08
C GLU A 361 -18.09 -9.00 -14.51
N LYS A 362 -16.90 -9.28 -15.01
CA LYS A 362 -16.76 -9.75 -16.42
C LYS A 362 -15.58 -10.70 -16.70
N VAL A 363 -15.52 -11.85 -16.06
CA VAL A 363 -14.77 -13.02 -16.61
C VAL A 363 -15.56 -14.33 -16.48
N TYR A 364 -16.87 -14.29 -16.42
CA TYR A 364 -17.70 -15.49 -16.45
C TYR A 364 -18.71 -15.42 -17.60
N ASN A 365 -18.23 -15.62 -18.83
CA ASN A 365 -19.10 -16.13 -19.90
C ASN A 365 -18.26 -16.55 -21.12
N GLN A 366 -17.64 -17.71 -21.06
CA GLN A 366 -17.44 -18.59 -22.20
C GLN A 366 -17.14 -20.02 -21.70
N GLY A 367 -18.18 -20.82 -21.62
CA GLY A 367 -18.20 -22.23 -21.91
C GLY A 367 -17.42 -23.18 -21.01
N MET A 368 -17.92 -23.44 -19.77
CA MET A 368 -17.81 -24.75 -19.12
C MET A 368 -18.95 -24.91 -18.10
N SER A 369 -19.55 -26.07 -18.01
CA SER A 369 -20.72 -26.32 -17.17
C SER A 369 -20.42 -26.10 -15.69
N SER A 370 -21.29 -25.38 -15.01
CA SER A 370 -21.12 -24.81 -13.68
C SER A 370 -21.01 -25.80 -12.51
N ILE A 371 -21.20 -27.08 -12.72
CA ILE A 371 -21.30 -28.09 -11.63
C ILE A 371 -19.94 -28.74 -11.32
N ASP A 372 -19.07 -28.93 -12.32
CA ASP A 372 -17.73 -29.51 -12.09
C ASP A 372 -16.67 -28.52 -11.58
N LEU A 373 -16.92 -27.22 -11.68
CA LEU A 373 -16.00 -26.16 -11.24
C LEU A 373 -16.15 -25.84 -9.75
N MET A 374 -17.33 -26.02 -9.16
CA MET A 374 -17.57 -25.70 -7.74
C MET A 374 -16.87 -26.63 -6.76
N ALA A 375 -16.53 -27.85 -7.15
CA ALA A 375 -15.83 -28.81 -6.29
C ALA A 375 -14.30 -28.60 -6.21
N LYS A 376 -13.71 -27.82 -7.12
CA LYS A 376 -12.25 -27.66 -7.23
C LYS A 376 -11.72 -26.22 -7.00
N HIS A 377 -12.59 -25.23 -6.94
CA HIS A 377 -12.22 -23.82 -6.72
C HIS A 377 -13.13 -23.20 -5.68
N ARG A 378 -12.54 -22.43 -4.77
CA ARG A 378 -13.28 -21.64 -3.79
C ARG A 378 -12.74 -20.21 -3.81
N SER A 379 -13.64 -19.24 -3.71
CA SER A 379 -13.26 -17.83 -3.48
C SER A 379 -13.05 -17.58 -2.01
N PHE A 380 -11.96 -16.91 -1.70
CA PHE A 380 -11.59 -16.49 -0.34
C PHE A 380 -11.46 -14.97 -0.33
N VAL A 381 -11.76 -14.35 0.81
CA VAL A 381 -11.61 -12.91 1.02
C VAL A 381 -10.46 -12.69 1.96
N VAL A 382 -9.44 -11.92 1.55
CA VAL A 382 -8.31 -11.53 2.38
C VAL A 382 -8.54 -10.11 2.85
N GLY A 383 -8.61 -9.90 4.16
CA GLY A 383 -9.03 -8.62 4.70
C GLY A 383 -10.47 -8.31 4.32
N ASP A 384 -10.79 -7.04 4.12
CA ASP A 384 -12.16 -6.63 3.80
C ASP A 384 -12.47 -6.65 2.29
N ASP A 385 -11.47 -6.68 1.40
CA ASP A 385 -11.68 -6.35 -0.03
C ASP A 385 -11.02 -7.28 -1.06
N ILE A 386 -10.03 -8.11 -0.71
CA ILE A 386 -9.31 -8.92 -1.70
C ILE A 386 -9.98 -10.28 -1.87
N ARG A 387 -10.69 -10.49 -2.98
CA ARG A 387 -11.25 -11.79 -3.34
C ARG A 387 -10.24 -12.59 -4.16
N LEU A 388 -9.91 -13.78 -3.68
CA LEU A 388 -8.97 -14.70 -4.30
C LEU A 388 -9.66 -16.00 -4.65
N ASN A 389 -9.32 -16.55 -5.81
CA ASN A 389 -9.74 -17.89 -6.20
C ASN A 389 -8.59 -18.87 -5.97
N ALA A 390 -8.80 -19.84 -5.10
CA ALA A 390 -7.81 -20.87 -4.82
C ALA A 390 -8.35 -22.28 -5.14
N LYS A 391 -7.42 -23.18 -5.43
CA LYS A 391 -7.69 -24.61 -5.70
C LYS A 391 -7.29 -25.42 -4.49
N LYS A 392 -8.14 -26.37 -4.10
CA LYS A 392 -7.80 -27.34 -3.07
C LYS A 392 -6.63 -28.21 -3.51
N LEU A 393 -5.65 -28.39 -2.64
CA LEU A 393 -4.57 -29.34 -2.84
C LEU A 393 -5.07 -30.75 -2.53
N SER A 394 -4.89 -31.66 -3.49
CA SER A 394 -5.16 -33.09 -3.29
C SER A 394 -3.91 -33.78 -2.71
N GLY A 395 -4.12 -34.75 -1.81
CA GLY A 395 -3.02 -35.53 -1.20
C GLY A 395 -2.32 -34.86 -0.05
N THR A 396 -2.85 -33.75 0.49
CA THR A 396 -2.42 -33.14 1.74
C THR A 396 -3.25 -33.63 2.92
N GLU A 397 -2.63 -33.73 4.09
CA GLU A 397 -3.25 -34.16 5.33
C GLU A 397 -4.22 -33.09 5.90
N PHE A 398 -3.96 -31.82 5.59
CA PHE A 398 -4.71 -30.66 6.04
C PHE A 398 -5.51 -30.02 4.91
N ASP A 399 -6.46 -29.15 5.23
CA ASP A 399 -7.30 -28.44 4.24
C ASP A 399 -6.55 -27.26 3.64
N PHE A 400 -5.67 -27.56 2.67
CA PHE A 400 -4.80 -26.61 2.01
C PHE A 400 -5.32 -26.20 0.64
N TRP A 401 -5.25 -24.90 0.37
CA TRP A 401 -5.68 -24.27 -0.86
C TRP A 401 -4.57 -23.38 -1.42
N VAL A 402 -4.40 -23.37 -2.72
CA VAL A 402 -3.37 -22.58 -3.39
C VAL A 402 -3.97 -21.81 -4.56
N GLN A 403 -3.60 -20.55 -4.70
CA GLN A 403 -3.90 -19.75 -5.88
C GLN A 403 -3.02 -20.17 -7.05
N ASP A 404 -1.76 -20.45 -6.80
CA ASP A 404 -0.73 -20.78 -7.78
C ASP A 404 0.12 -21.96 -7.31
N ARG A 405 0.85 -22.63 -8.23
CA ARG A 405 1.71 -23.79 -7.92
C ARG A 405 3.19 -23.50 -8.17
N THR A 406 3.64 -22.32 -7.77
CA THR A 406 5.07 -21.96 -7.85
C THR A 406 5.91 -22.89 -6.96
N LYS A 407 7.23 -22.93 -7.19
CA LYS A 407 8.15 -23.67 -6.32
C LYS A 407 8.05 -23.15 -4.87
N LYS A 408 8.05 -21.83 -4.68
CA LYS A 408 7.95 -21.20 -3.36
C LYS A 408 6.68 -21.60 -2.61
N ILE A 409 5.52 -21.60 -3.30
CA ILE A 409 4.26 -22.06 -2.69
C ILE A 409 4.35 -23.53 -2.29
N ARG A 410 4.93 -24.41 -3.12
CA ARG A 410 5.08 -25.82 -2.76
C ARG A 410 5.97 -26.02 -1.55
N ASP A 411 7.09 -25.30 -1.48
CA ASP A 411 8.01 -25.36 -0.36
C ASP A 411 7.35 -24.81 0.93
N ALA A 412 6.58 -23.71 0.85
CA ALA A 412 5.80 -23.16 1.97
C ALA A 412 4.72 -24.15 2.46
N VAL A 413 4.02 -24.83 1.53
CA VAL A 413 3.04 -25.88 1.87
C VAL A 413 3.71 -27.01 2.63
N ALA A 414 4.90 -27.46 2.19
CA ALA A 414 5.65 -28.54 2.85
C ALA A 414 6.05 -28.12 4.27
N ASN A 415 6.61 -26.93 4.43
CA ASN A 415 7.03 -26.41 5.74
C ASN A 415 5.85 -26.27 6.72
N VAL A 416 4.74 -25.68 6.27
CA VAL A 416 3.55 -25.52 7.13
C VAL A 416 2.92 -26.89 7.47
N GLN A 417 2.95 -27.85 6.55
CA GLN A 417 2.44 -29.21 6.83
C GLN A 417 3.28 -29.91 7.91
N GLU A 418 4.60 -29.77 7.87
CA GLU A 418 5.51 -30.30 8.89
C GLU A 418 5.24 -29.67 10.25
N VAL A 419 5.20 -28.34 10.32
CA VAL A 419 4.90 -27.60 11.55
C VAL A 419 3.52 -27.98 12.12
N PHE A 420 2.51 -28.16 11.28
CA PHE A 420 1.19 -28.54 11.75
C PHE A 420 1.16 -29.95 12.40
N ARG A 421 2.02 -30.86 11.96
CA ARG A 421 2.16 -32.19 12.59
C ARG A 421 2.80 -32.10 13.98
N GLU A 422 3.72 -31.14 14.16
CA GLU A 422 4.39 -30.89 15.43
C GLU A 422 3.51 -30.16 16.45
N LEU A 423 2.37 -29.60 16.04
CA LEU A 423 1.45 -28.83 16.87
C LEU A 423 0.08 -29.53 17.04
N PRO A 424 -0.01 -30.78 17.56
CA PRO A 424 -1.27 -31.56 17.63
C PRO A 424 -2.33 -30.91 18.51
N ASP A 425 -1.94 -30.11 19.50
CA ASP A 425 -2.85 -29.47 20.48
C ASP A 425 -3.62 -28.26 19.90
N TYR A 426 -3.27 -27.83 18.70
CA TYR A 426 -3.97 -26.75 18.01
C TYR A 426 -4.93 -27.29 16.95
N SER A 427 -6.18 -26.83 16.97
CA SER A 427 -7.11 -27.08 15.85
C SER A 427 -6.63 -26.35 14.60
N LYS A 428 -6.67 -27.02 13.43
CA LYS A 428 -6.17 -26.46 12.18
C LYS A 428 -7.32 -25.86 11.39
N PRO A 429 -7.24 -24.58 10.97
CA PRO A 429 -8.21 -23.97 10.06
C PRO A 429 -7.97 -24.41 8.61
N THR A 430 -8.85 -23.99 7.71
CA THR A 430 -8.53 -23.96 6.28
C THR A 430 -7.33 -23.04 6.04
N VAL A 431 -6.34 -23.48 5.26
CA VAL A 431 -5.16 -22.67 4.95
C VAL A 431 -5.13 -22.31 3.48
N VAL A 432 -4.92 -21.03 3.18
CA VAL A 432 -4.80 -20.51 1.81
C VAL A 432 -3.41 -19.92 1.62
N PHE A 433 -2.63 -20.51 0.70
CA PHE A 433 -1.28 -20.06 0.38
C PHE A 433 -1.31 -19.03 -0.74
N LEU A 434 -0.66 -17.91 -0.50
CA LEU A 434 -0.63 -16.73 -1.36
C LEU A 434 0.80 -16.31 -1.66
N LYS A 435 0.98 -15.51 -2.71
CA LYS A 435 2.25 -14.82 -2.93
C LYS A 435 2.43 -13.70 -1.89
N LYS A 436 3.67 -13.42 -1.50
CA LYS A 436 4.00 -12.32 -0.58
C LYS A 436 3.45 -10.96 -1.05
N SER A 437 3.29 -10.78 -2.36
CA SER A 437 2.69 -9.56 -2.94
C SER A 437 1.18 -9.42 -2.69
N GLU A 438 0.50 -10.48 -2.27
CA GLU A 438 -0.95 -10.52 -2.07
C GLU A 438 -1.34 -10.55 -0.59
N LEU A 439 -0.38 -10.88 0.28
CA LEU A 439 -0.56 -10.86 1.74
C LEU A 439 0.40 -9.81 2.32
N PRO A 440 -0.10 -8.74 2.97
CA PRO A 440 0.76 -7.69 3.56
C PRO A 440 1.72 -8.20 4.65
N GLY A 441 1.39 -9.32 5.30
CA GLY A 441 2.19 -9.98 6.33
C GLY A 441 2.81 -11.30 5.87
N LEU A 442 3.30 -12.07 6.83
CA LEU A 442 3.86 -13.41 6.62
C LEU A 442 2.75 -14.47 6.69
N ALA A 443 1.82 -14.29 7.60
CA ALA A 443 0.61 -15.07 7.79
C ALA A 443 -0.46 -14.17 8.43
N GLY A 444 -1.71 -14.62 8.50
CA GLY A 444 -2.79 -13.93 9.18
C GLY A 444 -4.05 -14.79 9.29
N TYR A 445 -4.61 -14.89 10.50
CA TYR A 445 -5.81 -15.65 10.75
C TYR A 445 -7.08 -14.80 10.71
N ASP A 446 -8.01 -15.14 9.82
CA ASP A 446 -9.34 -14.54 9.73
C ASP A 446 -10.35 -15.37 10.53
N TYR A 447 -10.77 -14.83 11.67
CA TYR A 447 -11.73 -15.49 12.58
C TYR A 447 -13.16 -15.57 12.03
N LYS A 448 -13.54 -14.67 11.11
CA LYS A 448 -14.88 -14.65 10.52
C LYS A 448 -15.07 -15.80 9.54
N GLN A 449 -14.03 -16.13 8.79
CA GLN A 449 -14.03 -17.19 7.80
C GLN A 449 -13.44 -18.51 8.31
N ASP A 450 -12.76 -18.51 9.45
CA ASP A 450 -11.93 -19.60 9.98
C ASP A 450 -10.86 -20.05 8.98
N ILE A 451 -10.12 -19.06 8.47
CA ILE A 451 -9.10 -19.25 7.44
C ILE A 451 -7.77 -18.67 7.91
N LEU A 452 -6.70 -19.43 7.69
CA LEU A 452 -5.33 -18.96 7.83
C LEU A 452 -4.76 -18.67 6.46
N PHE A 453 -4.44 -17.42 6.20
CA PHE A 453 -3.70 -17.00 5.02
C PHE A 453 -2.20 -17.08 5.29
N VAL A 454 -1.44 -17.67 4.38
CA VAL A 454 -0.01 -17.90 4.51
C VAL A 454 0.72 -17.41 3.27
N SER A 455 1.76 -16.60 3.48
CA SER A 455 2.62 -16.09 2.41
C SER A 455 3.61 -17.13 1.92
N ASP A 456 3.94 -17.10 0.63
CA ASP A 456 5.03 -17.88 0.05
C ASP A 456 6.41 -17.47 0.58
N ALA A 457 6.51 -16.43 1.41
CA ALA A 457 7.72 -16.11 2.16
C ALA A 457 8.13 -17.24 3.12
N LEU A 458 7.18 -18.09 3.56
CA LEU A 458 7.44 -19.25 4.41
C LEU A 458 8.10 -20.43 3.67
N HIS A 459 8.57 -20.23 2.43
CA HIS A 459 9.27 -21.27 1.67
C HIS A 459 10.70 -21.56 2.17
N SER A 460 11.32 -20.65 2.95
CA SER A 460 12.70 -20.77 3.41
C SER A 460 12.90 -20.08 4.75
N GLU A 461 13.35 -20.82 5.76
CA GLU A 461 13.73 -20.28 7.08
C GLU A 461 14.80 -19.18 6.98
N ILE A 462 15.75 -19.31 6.04
CA ILE A 462 16.85 -18.35 5.88
C ILE A 462 16.33 -16.99 5.36
N GLU A 463 15.40 -17.03 4.40
CA GLU A 463 14.78 -15.79 3.89
C GLU A 463 13.79 -15.21 4.90
N PHE A 464 13.13 -16.06 5.64
CA PHE A 464 12.21 -15.70 6.69
C PHE A 464 12.88 -14.99 7.86
N ALA A 465 14.01 -15.53 8.36
CA ALA A 465 14.78 -14.95 9.45
C ALA A 465 15.26 -13.52 9.16
N LYS A 466 15.49 -13.17 7.88
CA LYS A 466 15.86 -11.80 7.47
C LYS A 466 14.71 -10.79 7.64
N VAL A 467 13.47 -11.24 7.66
CA VAL A 467 12.29 -10.39 7.82
C VAL A 467 11.99 -10.14 9.30
N LEU A 468 12.42 -11.04 10.19
CA LEU A 468 12.17 -10.98 11.64
C LEU A 468 13.41 -10.54 12.46
N SER A 469 14.40 -9.93 11.81
CA SER A 469 15.70 -9.62 12.43
C SER A 469 15.69 -8.52 13.50
N ASP A 470 14.56 -7.88 13.76
CA ASP A 470 14.45 -6.69 14.63
C ASP A 470 13.77 -6.93 15.98
N ASN A 471 13.47 -8.19 16.34
CA ASN A 471 12.76 -8.57 17.57
C ASN A 471 11.39 -7.88 17.77
N TYR A 472 10.81 -7.34 16.70
CA TYR A 472 9.49 -6.71 16.76
C TYR A 472 8.40 -7.71 17.20
N PHE A 473 8.51 -8.98 16.76
CA PHE A 473 7.62 -10.09 17.15
C PHE A 473 8.35 -11.08 18.06
N ALA A 474 7.61 -11.76 18.94
CA ALA A 474 8.10 -12.91 19.68
C ALA A 474 8.41 -14.11 18.77
N ALA A 475 7.70 -14.23 17.65
CA ALA A 475 7.94 -15.25 16.63
C ALA A 475 9.27 -15.01 15.90
N GLN A 476 10.16 -16.02 15.88
CA GLN A 476 11.50 -15.93 15.30
C GLN A 476 11.74 -16.91 14.14
N ASN A 477 10.79 -17.80 13.86
CA ASN A 477 10.87 -18.84 12.84
C ASN A 477 9.48 -19.20 12.31
N ILE A 478 9.38 -20.11 11.35
CA ILE A 478 8.11 -20.53 10.75
C ILE A 478 7.20 -21.19 11.80
N THR A 479 7.76 -22.01 12.67
CA THR A 479 7.00 -22.68 13.75
C THR A 479 6.37 -21.66 14.68
N ASP A 480 7.16 -20.70 15.16
CA ASP A 480 6.67 -19.63 16.04
C ASP A 480 5.56 -18.80 15.37
N THR A 481 5.69 -18.51 14.07
CA THR A 481 4.65 -17.81 13.33
C THR A 481 3.37 -18.62 13.24
N MET A 482 3.46 -19.92 13.01
CA MET A 482 2.28 -20.77 13.00
C MET A 482 1.66 -20.88 14.41
N VAL A 483 2.46 -20.92 15.47
CA VAL A 483 1.96 -20.87 16.86
C VAL A 483 1.23 -19.55 17.12
N HIS A 484 1.77 -18.42 16.67
CA HIS A 484 1.13 -17.10 16.76
C HIS A 484 -0.28 -17.13 16.14
N GLU A 485 -0.39 -17.52 14.90
CA GLU A 485 -1.65 -17.54 14.16
C GLU A 485 -2.65 -18.58 14.69
N LEU A 486 -2.17 -19.76 15.08
CA LEU A 486 -3.01 -20.79 15.70
C LEU A 486 -3.45 -20.38 17.11
N THR A 487 -2.70 -19.52 17.80
CA THR A 487 -3.12 -18.94 19.08
C THR A 487 -4.25 -17.93 18.87
N HIS A 488 -4.21 -17.12 17.81
CA HIS A 488 -5.37 -16.30 17.42
C HIS A 488 -6.61 -17.17 17.19
N LYS A 489 -6.48 -18.26 16.44
CA LYS A 489 -7.60 -19.20 16.25
C LYS A 489 -8.14 -19.72 17.57
N LYS A 490 -7.27 -20.22 18.44
CA LYS A 490 -7.64 -20.78 19.75
C LYS A 490 -8.36 -19.74 20.62
N HIS A 491 -7.89 -18.49 20.59
CA HIS A 491 -8.49 -17.37 21.31
C HIS A 491 -9.91 -17.06 20.79
N TRP A 492 -10.08 -16.98 19.46
CA TRP A 492 -11.39 -16.77 18.87
C TRP A 492 -12.34 -17.97 19.06
N ASP A 493 -11.83 -19.20 19.07
CA ASP A 493 -12.63 -20.39 19.37
C ASP A 493 -13.16 -20.34 20.82
N SER A 494 -12.32 -19.92 21.80
CA SER A 494 -12.73 -19.66 23.17
C SER A 494 -13.78 -18.56 23.27
N ALA A 495 -13.61 -17.44 22.54
CA ALA A 495 -14.58 -16.36 22.52
C ALA A 495 -15.93 -16.79 21.90
N LYS A 496 -15.90 -17.57 20.83
CA LYS A 496 -17.11 -18.15 20.21
C LYS A 496 -17.84 -19.10 21.17
N ALA A 497 -17.11 -19.92 21.91
CA ALA A 497 -17.68 -20.80 22.96
C ALA A 497 -18.29 -19.98 24.10
N PHE A 498 -17.57 -18.96 24.59
CA PHE A 498 -18.04 -18.04 25.61
C PHE A 498 -19.32 -17.30 25.18
N TYR A 499 -19.33 -16.78 23.95
CA TYR A 499 -20.53 -16.15 23.36
C TYR A 499 -21.71 -17.11 23.30
N LYS A 500 -21.49 -18.35 22.84
CA LYS A 500 -22.54 -19.39 22.73
C LYS A 500 -23.18 -19.70 24.09
N ALA A 501 -22.37 -19.80 25.13
CA ALA A 501 -22.83 -20.05 26.49
C ALA A 501 -23.58 -18.84 27.09
N ASN A 502 -23.26 -17.63 26.67
CA ASN A 502 -23.79 -16.37 27.20
C ASN A 502 -24.59 -15.56 26.17
N LYS A 503 -25.20 -16.22 25.18
CA LYS A 503 -25.85 -15.60 24.02
C LYS A 503 -26.92 -14.55 24.34
N LYS A 504 -27.55 -14.66 25.53
CA LYS A 504 -28.54 -13.68 26.00
C LYS A 504 -27.92 -12.39 26.54
N ARG A 505 -26.62 -12.39 26.84
CA ARG A 505 -25.90 -11.28 27.49
C ARG A 505 -25.13 -10.42 26.50
N TYR A 506 -24.72 -11.00 25.39
CA TYR A 506 -23.87 -10.30 24.37
C TYR A 506 -24.53 -10.27 23.01
N ASN A 507 -24.31 -9.20 22.28
CA ASN A 507 -24.88 -9.00 20.94
C ASN A 507 -24.00 -9.56 19.82
N SER A 508 -22.70 -9.75 20.09
CA SER A 508 -21.74 -10.28 19.12
C SER A 508 -20.61 -11.06 19.80
N VAL A 509 -19.85 -11.81 19.02
CA VAL A 509 -18.66 -12.54 19.49
C VAL A 509 -17.58 -11.58 19.95
N GLU A 510 -17.43 -10.43 19.27
CA GLU A 510 -16.45 -9.40 19.62
C GLU A 510 -16.75 -8.79 21.01
N GLN A 511 -18.02 -8.52 21.31
CA GLN A 511 -18.43 -8.06 22.63
C GLN A 511 -18.14 -9.11 23.71
N ALA A 512 -18.42 -10.37 23.42
CA ALA A 512 -18.12 -11.49 24.32
C ALA A 512 -16.59 -11.66 24.51
N MET A 513 -15.80 -11.48 23.44
CA MET A 513 -14.34 -11.50 23.47
C MET A 513 -13.78 -10.41 24.39
N SER A 514 -14.32 -9.19 24.28
CA SER A 514 -13.91 -8.07 25.15
C SER A 514 -14.15 -8.38 26.64
N GLU A 515 -15.28 -9.00 26.97
CA GLU A 515 -15.59 -9.40 28.36
C GLU A 515 -14.71 -10.57 28.84
N LEU A 516 -14.48 -11.58 27.98
CA LEU A 516 -13.58 -12.69 28.25
C LEU A 516 -12.16 -12.19 28.57
N ASN A 517 -11.70 -11.17 27.86
CA ASN A 517 -10.38 -10.58 28.04
C ASN A 517 -10.29 -9.58 29.21
N SER A 518 -11.41 -9.13 29.78
CA SER A 518 -11.44 -8.07 30.79
C SER A 518 -10.52 -8.33 32.01
N PRO A 519 -10.42 -9.57 32.59
CA PRO A 519 -9.50 -9.84 33.68
C PRO A 519 -8.01 -9.73 33.25
N LEU A 520 -7.68 -10.14 32.02
CA LEU A 520 -6.34 -10.03 31.47
C LEU A 520 -5.98 -8.55 31.21
N VAL A 521 -6.89 -7.79 30.60
CA VAL A 521 -6.70 -6.35 30.34
C VAL A 521 -6.50 -5.59 31.64
N SER A 522 -7.31 -5.91 32.69
CA SER A 522 -7.19 -5.26 34.00
C SER A 522 -5.85 -5.57 34.67
N TYR A 523 -5.39 -6.80 34.57
CA TYR A 523 -4.09 -7.21 35.09
C TYR A 523 -2.94 -6.45 34.39
N VAL A 524 -2.94 -6.44 33.07
CA VAL A 524 -1.89 -5.73 32.28
C VAL A 524 -1.89 -4.23 32.59
N LYS A 525 -3.07 -3.59 32.68
CA LYS A 525 -3.17 -2.18 33.07
C LYS A 525 -2.60 -1.89 34.46
N GLU A 526 -2.71 -2.82 35.39
CA GLU A 526 -2.11 -2.69 36.71
C GLU A 526 -0.58 -2.81 36.65
N GLN A 527 -0.04 -3.76 35.89
CA GLN A 527 1.42 -3.87 35.69
C GLN A 527 2.02 -2.61 35.06
N LEU A 528 1.34 -2.05 34.06
CA LEU A 528 1.79 -0.83 33.37
C LEU A 528 1.83 0.42 34.26
N LYS A 529 1.13 0.43 35.42
CA LYS A 529 1.26 1.50 36.42
C LYS A 529 2.62 1.47 37.13
N HIS A 530 3.20 0.28 37.25
CA HIS A 530 4.46 0.04 37.94
C HIS A 530 5.65 0.02 37.02
N ASP A 531 5.48 -0.49 35.79
CA ASP A 531 6.50 -0.55 34.77
C ASP A 531 5.90 -0.23 33.38
N TYR A 532 6.21 0.93 32.85
CA TYR A 532 5.75 1.35 31.53
C TYR A 532 6.27 0.45 30.40
N ASN A 533 7.44 -0.15 30.58
CA ASN A 533 8.06 -1.05 29.60
C ASN A 533 7.61 -2.52 29.75
N TYR A 534 6.70 -2.82 30.65
CA TYR A 534 6.28 -4.18 30.97
C TYR A 534 5.97 -5.03 29.73
N LEU A 535 5.19 -4.51 28.79
CA LEU A 535 4.80 -5.23 27.58
C LEU A 535 5.94 -5.37 26.55
N TYR A 536 6.92 -4.46 26.56
CA TYR A 536 8.10 -4.57 25.70
C TYR A 536 9.01 -5.74 26.10
N SER A 537 8.85 -6.27 27.32
CA SER A 537 9.51 -7.52 27.72
C SER A 537 8.90 -8.76 27.03
N ILE A 538 7.72 -8.64 26.43
CA ILE A 538 7.08 -9.66 25.60
C ILE A 538 7.50 -9.48 24.15
N SER A 539 7.13 -8.36 23.52
CA SER A 539 7.54 -7.94 22.18
C SER A 539 7.08 -6.50 21.91
N ASP A 540 7.68 -5.84 20.93
CA ASP A 540 7.22 -4.53 20.48
C ASP A 540 5.79 -4.60 19.92
N ASN A 541 5.47 -5.67 19.18
CA ASN A 541 4.12 -5.92 18.67
C ASN A 541 3.07 -6.00 19.79
N ALA A 542 3.36 -6.76 20.84
CA ALA A 542 2.45 -6.89 21.99
C ALA A 542 2.17 -5.52 22.66
N ALA A 543 3.22 -4.72 22.86
CA ALA A 543 3.11 -3.40 23.45
C ALA A 543 2.29 -2.44 22.57
N ILE A 544 2.67 -2.30 21.30
CA ILE A 544 2.01 -1.40 20.36
C ILE A 544 0.54 -1.79 20.15
N ALA A 545 0.26 -3.08 19.98
CA ALA A 545 -1.11 -3.57 19.80
C ALA A 545 -1.98 -3.31 21.03
N PHE A 546 -1.47 -3.57 22.23
CA PHE A 546 -2.21 -3.30 23.48
C PHE A 546 -2.55 -1.82 23.64
N TYR A 547 -1.63 -0.90 23.34
CA TYR A 547 -1.89 0.54 23.37
C TYR A 547 -2.90 1.00 22.31
N ASN A 548 -3.13 0.20 21.27
CA ASN A 548 -4.16 0.39 20.26
C ASN A 548 -5.45 -0.42 20.54
N ASP A 549 -5.68 -0.81 21.82
CA ASP A 549 -6.84 -1.59 22.28
C ASP A 549 -6.97 -2.98 21.62
N ASN A 550 -5.90 -3.52 21.03
CA ASN A 550 -5.85 -4.86 20.44
C ASN A 550 -5.12 -5.86 21.37
N ILE A 551 -5.87 -6.43 22.33
CA ILE A 551 -5.36 -7.45 23.27
C ILE A 551 -5.02 -8.77 22.57
N ASN A 552 -5.56 -9.04 21.39
CA ASN A 552 -5.41 -10.32 20.71
C ASN A 552 -3.95 -10.61 20.33
N GLU A 553 -3.21 -9.56 19.93
CA GLU A 553 -1.78 -9.69 19.62
C GLU A 553 -0.98 -10.06 20.88
N LEU A 554 -1.25 -9.42 22.01
CA LEU A 554 -0.59 -9.79 23.27
C LEU A 554 -0.82 -11.27 23.60
N VAL A 555 -2.05 -11.76 23.43
CA VAL A 555 -2.37 -13.18 23.67
C VAL A 555 -1.58 -14.10 22.75
N ALA A 556 -1.45 -13.73 21.46
CA ALA A 556 -0.71 -14.50 20.48
C ALA A 556 0.81 -14.49 20.76
N GLU A 557 1.39 -13.33 21.08
CA GLU A 557 2.81 -13.17 21.43
C GLU A 557 3.18 -13.96 22.70
N VAL A 558 2.34 -13.90 23.74
CA VAL A 558 2.51 -14.73 24.95
C VAL A 558 2.36 -16.22 24.63
N GLY A 559 1.48 -16.58 23.70
CA GLY A 559 1.33 -17.95 23.20
C GLY A 559 2.58 -18.49 22.54
N VAL A 560 3.31 -17.65 21.78
CA VAL A 560 4.62 -17.98 21.16
C VAL A 560 5.68 -18.20 22.22
N LEU A 561 5.78 -17.30 23.20
CA LEU A 561 6.79 -17.40 24.26
C LEU A 561 6.54 -18.58 25.20
N GLY A 562 5.28 -18.90 25.47
CA GLY A 562 4.91 -19.99 26.36
C GLY A 562 5.58 -19.86 27.75
N ASP A 563 6.26 -20.90 28.19
CA ASP A 563 6.94 -20.93 29.50
C ASP A 563 8.18 -20.00 29.58
N LYS A 564 8.57 -19.32 28.47
CA LYS A 564 9.62 -18.30 28.47
C LYS A 564 9.12 -16.94 28.99
N VAL A 565 7.81 -16.77 29.16
CA VAL A 565 7.23 -15.55 29.74
C VAL A 565 7.73 -15.38 31.17
N THR A 566 8.33 -14.23 31.47
CA THR A 566 8.92 -13.94 32.78
C THR A 566 7.90 -13.75 33.90
N ASP A 567 6.66 -13.40 33.55
CA ASP A 567 5.55 -13.23 34.47
C ASP A 567 4.58 -14.43 34.43
N PRO A 568 4.64 -15.35 35.43
CA PRO A 568 3.75 -16.52 35.48
C PRO A 568 2.26 -16.15 35.58
N ASN A 569 1.93 -15.00 36.18
CA ASN A 569 0.54 -14.56 36.31
C ASN A 569 -0.04 -14.12 34.96
N LEU A 570 0.75 -13.40 34.16
CA LEU A 570 0.38 -13.08 32.79
C LEU A 570 0.11 -14.34 31.98
N LEU A 571 1.06 -15.28 32.01
CA LEU A 571 0.93 -16.56 31.30
C LEU A 571 -0.33 -17.33 31.75
N ASN A 572 -0.63 -17.40 33.06
CA ASN A 572 -1.82 -18.06 33.58
C ASN A 572 -3.10 -17.39 33.06
N LYS A 573 -3.17 -16.04 33.08
CA LYS A 573 -4.33 -15.31 32.56
C LYS A 573 -4.55 -15.52 31.09
N VAL A 574 -3.48 -15.61 30.30
CA VAL A 574 -3.56 -15.94 28.87
C VAL A 574 -4.04 -17.39 28.70
N LYS A 575 -3.52 -18.34 29.49
CA LYS A 575 -4.02 -19.74 29.50
C LYS A 575 -5.52 -19.82 29.85
N GLU A 576 -6.01 -19.00 30.79
CA GLU A 576 -7.44 -18.92 31.16
C GLU A 576 -8.31 -18.49 29.97
N VAL A 577 -7.94 -17.39 29.24
CA VAL A 577 -8.71 -16.92 28.08
C VAL A 577 -8.64 -17.89 26.91
N LEU A 578 -7.56 -18.66 26.75
CA LEU A 578 -7.37 -19.64 25.68
C LEU A 578 -8.06 -21.01 25.97
N SER A 579 -8.44 -21.30 27.20
CA SER A 579 -8.97 -22.60 27.62
C SER A 579 -10.46 -22.59 27.93
N TRP A 580 -11.14 -21.45 27.71
CA TRP A 580 -12.58 -21.38 27.97
C TRP A 580 -13.36 -22.29 27.01
N LYS A 581 -14.20 -23.18 27.54
CA LYS A 581 -14.95 -24.22 26.81
C LYS A 581 -16.46 -24.05 26.98
#